data_e90e90526492bcc4e61069ae4519b5f4
#
_entry.id   e90e90526492bcc4e61069ae4519b5f4
#
_cell.length_a   1.000
_cell.length_b   1.000
_cell.length_c   1.000
_cell.angle_alpha   90.00
_cell.angle_beta   90.00
_cell.angle_gamma   90.00
#
_symmetry.space_group_name_H-M   'P 1'
#
loop_
_entity.id
_entity.type
_entity.pdbx_description
1 polymer ?
#
loop_
_entity_poly.entity_id
_entity_poly.type
_entity_poly.pdbx_seq_one_letter_code
_entity_poly.pdbx_strand_id
1 'polypeptide(L)'
;VVGSFSAALEEAPYFDTYAKKMVEIGEISGHLDNVMKELALYYERSSDLKQSLKEALTYPSILLLMMWAVVGIIVWKVLPIFEKVLLHMGAALQGTAVSMMRFGQLFATASFIILTLFLLGGILLAVTFRKSGGKSFLSHLFMTKQLYHNMVMAKMTYALSLFITSGYEMEEALGYLRDVVGDEAVQKKIDACRSDMLEGKSFSQCLREQALYQGVYASMIITGFHSGKSDEVMQKVSTLYEKDVDTSISTFLNTIEPVIVIVLSVIVGIILLSVMLPLMSIMSSIG
;
A
#
# COMPACT_ATOMS: atom_id res chain seq x y z
N VAL A 1 -23.79 -6.77 39.87
CA VAL A 1 -23.45 -5.92 38.71
C VAL A 1 -23.21 -6.87 37.54
N VAL A 2 -24.18 -7.04 36.67
CA VAL A 2 -23.98 -7.72 35.40
C VAL A 2 -23.19 -6.74 34.56
N GLY A 3 -21.88 -6.93 34.48
CA GLY A 3 -21.02 -6.10 33.64
C GLY A 3 -21.40 -6.32 32.18
N SER A 4 -21.59 -5.26 31.42
CA SER A 4 -21.79 -5.30 29.97
C SER A 4 -20.56 -5.94 29.33
N PHE A 5 -20.76 -6.80 28.35
CA PHE A 5 -19.67 -7.45 27.62
C PHE A 5 -18.82 -6.43 26.84
N SER A 6 -19.48 -5.41 26.30
CA SER A 6 -18.81 -4.28 25.65
C SER A 6 -17.90 -3.49 26.61
N ALA A 7 -18.33 -3.25 27.84
CA ALA A 7 -17.51 -2.58 28.85
C ALA A 7 -16.25 -3.39 29.20
N ALA A 8 -16.35 -4.71 29.30
CA ALA A 8 -15.21 -5.58 29.54
C ALA A 8 -14.24 -5.57 28.35
N LEU A 9 -14.76 -5.46 27.12
CA LEU A 9 -13.96 -5.39 25.92
C LEU A 9 -13.23 -4.04 25.75
N GLU A 10 -13.82 -2.96 26.31
CA GLU A 10 -13.24 -1.63 26.20
C GLU A 10 -11.91 -1.52 26.97
N GLU A 11 -11.76 -2.25 28.06
CA GLU A 11 -10.51 -2.36 28.82
C GLU A 11 -9.46 -3.26 28.14
N ALA A 12 -9.85 -4.08 27.17
CA ALA A 12 -8.95 -5.01 26.52
C ALA A 12 -8.10 -4.30 25.44
N PRO A 13 -6.74 -4.28 25.56
CA PRO A 13 -5.87 -3.55 24.62
C PRO A 13 -5.71 -4.23 23.27
N TYR A 14 -6.21 -5.46 23.11
CA TYR A 14 -6.01 -6.28 21.93
C TYR A 14 -7.02 -6.03 20.80
N PHE A 15 -8.17 -5.42 21.13
CA PHE A 15 -9.23 -5.13 20.18
C PHE A 15 -9.13 -3.70 19.67
N ASP A 16 -9.31 -3.53 18.36
CA ASP A 16 -9.36 -2.20 17.76
C ASP A 16 -10.69 -1.48 18.09
N THR A 17 -10.72 -0.18 17.89
CA THR A 17 -11.88 0.66 18.16
C THR A 17 -13.13 0.18 17.41
N TYR A 18 -12.94 -0.37 16.22
CA TYR A 18 -14.03 -0.92 15.41
C TYR A 18 -14.72 -2.10 16.09
N ALA A 19 -13.94 -3.11 16.53
CA ALA A 19 -14.50 -4.28 17.20
C ALA A 19 -15.22 -3.91 18.49
N LYS A 20 -14.64 -2.99 19.29
CA LYS A 20 -15.25 -2.52 20.53
C LYS A 20 -16.61 -1.88 20.29
N LYS A 21 -16.69 -0.99 19.31
CA LYS A 21 -17.94 -0.33 18.92
C LYS A 21 -18.96 -1.29 18.33
N MET A 22 -18.54 -2.23 17.49
CA MET A 22 -19.44 -3.24 16.94
C MET A 22 -20.05 -4.14 18.03
N VAL A 23 -19.25 -4.54 19.01
CA VAL A 23 -19.75 -5.33 20.16
C VAL A 23 -20.71 -4.52 21.04
N GLU A 24 -20.39 -3.26 21.32
CA GLU A 24 -21.30 -2.34 22.06
C GLU A 24 -22.66 -2.27 21.38
N ILE A 25 -22.66 -2.06 20.08
CA ILE A 25 -23.84 -1.98 19.25
C ILE A 25 -24.61 -3.31 19.24
N GLY A 26 -23.92 -4.44 19.03
CA GLY A 26 -24.53 -5.76 19.06
C GLY A 26 -25.18 -6.11 20.40
N GLU A 27 -24.58 -5.64 21.48
CA GLU A 27 -25.14 -5.83 22.83
C GLU A 27 -26.41 -4.99 23.06
N ILE A 28 -26.38 -3.71 22.65
CA ILE A 28 -27.51 -2.79 22.77
C ILE A 28 -28.69 -3.26 21.89
N SER A 29 -28.42 -3.71 20.66
CA SER A 29 -29.46 -4.15 19.73
C SER A 29 -29.96 -5.57 19.96
N GLY A 30 -29.30 -6.35 20.84
CA GLY A 30 -29.63 -7.76 21.07
C GLY A 30 -29.20 -8.71 19.94
N HIS A 31 -28.35 -8.26 19.01
CA HIS A 31 -27.86 -9.03 17.87
C HIS A 31 -26.36 -9.38 17.99
N LEU A 32 -25.89 -9.58 19.22
CA LEU A 32 -24.49 -9.84 19.52
C LEU A 32 -23.93 -11.08 18.78
N ASP A 33 -24.73 -12.11 18.60
CA ASP A 33 -24.37 -13.34 17.87
C ASP A 33 -24.06 -13.06 16.39
N ASN A 34 -24.84 -12.24 15.73
CA ASN A 34 -24.58 -11.81 14.36
C ASN A 34 -23.34 -10.93 14.27
N VAL A 35 -23.22 -9.96 15.16
CA VAL A 35 -22.05 -9.08 15.21
C VAL A 35 -20.77 -9.87 15.44
N MET A 36 -20.77 -10.87 16.32
CA MET A 36 -19.59 -11.70 16.58
C MET A 36 -19.18 -12.55 15.36
N LYS A 37 -20.15 -13.10 14.63
CA LYS A 37 -19.88 -13.82 13.38
C LYS A 37 -19.25 -12.91 12.33
N GLU A 38 -19.81 -11.75 12.17
CA GLU A 38 -19.33 -10.77 11.18
C GLU A 38 -17.97 -10.19 11.55
N LEU A 39 -17.70 -9.95 12.84
CA LEU A 39 -16.37 -9.60 13.32
C LEU A 39 -15.33 -10.70 13.04
N ALA A 40 -15.72 -11.98 13.22
CA ALA A 40 -14.85 -13.09 12.89
C ALA A 40 -14.49 -13.07 11.39
N LEU A 41 -15.45 -12.90 10.50
CA LEU A 41 -15.25 -12.77 9.06
C LEU A 41 -14.43 -11.53 8.70
N TYR A 42 -14.65 -10.41 9.38
CA TYR A 42 -13.86 -9.19 9.19
C TYR A 42 -12.38 -9.40 9.52
N TYR A 43 -12.09 -10.04 10.66
CA TYR A 43 -10.70 -10.31 11.06
C TYR A 43 -10.05 -11.37 10.17
N GLU A 44 -10.77 -12.40 9.73
CA GLU A 44 -10.31 -13.37 8.75
C GLU A 44 -9.89 -12.67 7.45
N ARG A 45 -10.77 -11.89 6.85
CA ARG A 45 -10.47 -11.12 5.63
C ARG A 45 -9.35 -10.10 5.82
N SER A 46 -9.32 -9.41 6.96
CA SER A 46 -8.23 -8.49 7.29
C SER A 46 -6.88 -9.20 7.41
N SER A 47 -6.87 -10.43 7.90
CA SER A 47 -5.70 -11.31 7.97
C SER A 47 -5.25 -11.74 6.58
N ASP A 48 -6.19 -12.17 5.74
CA ASP A 48 -5.91 -12.61 4.37
C ASP A 48 -5.34 -11.47 3.52
N LEU A 49 -5.89 -10.26 3.65
CA LEU A 49 -5.33 -9.07 3.00
C LEU A 49 -3.90 -8.77 3.46
N LYS A 50 -3.62 -8.86 4.77
CA LYS A 50 -2.26 -8.66 5.30
C LYS A 50 -1.31 -9.73 4.79
N GLN A 51 -1.75 -10.98 4.69
CA GLN A 51 -0.97 -12.08 4.17
C GLN A 51 -0.69 -11.89 2.68
N SER A 52 -1.70 -11.58 1.88
CA SER A 52 -1.55 -11.28 0.45
C SER A 52 -0.57 -10.13 0.19
N LEU A 53 -0.64 -9.05 0.97
CA LEU A 53 0.32 -7.95 0.92
C LEU A 53 1.74 -8.40 1.28
N LYS A 54 1.90 -9.23 2.31
CA LYS A 54 3.20 -9.76 2.71
C LYS A 54 3.80 -10.65 1.62
N GLU A 55 3.02 -11.56 1.07
CA GLU A 55 3.44 -12.44 -0.04
C GLU A 55 3.82 -11.62 -1.26
N ALA A 56 2.99 -10.65 -1.59
CA ALA A 56 3.21 -9.71 -2.68
C ALA A 56 4.53 -8.94 -2.58
N LEU A 57 4.92 -8.51 -1.38
CA LEU A 57 6.15 -7.77 -1.15
C LEU A 57 7.40 -8.65 -1.02
N THR A 58 7.24 -9.94 -0.82
CA THR A 58 8.36 -10.87 -0.62
C THR A 58 9.23 -10.97 -1.88
N TYR A 59 8.62 -11.17 -3.05
CA TYR A 59 9.34 -11.32 -4.31
C TYR A 59 10.14 -10.06 -4.71
N PRO A 60 9.55 -8.85 -4.75
CA PRO A 60 10.31 -7.62 -4.99
C PRO A 60 11.44 -7.39 -4.00
N SER A 61 11.25 -7.74 -2.72
CA SER A 61 12.28 -7.59 -1.69
C SER A 61 13.49 -8.50 -1.97
N ILE A 62 13.26 -9.74 -2.39
CA ILE A 62 14.32 -10.68 -2.78
C ILE A 62 15.07 -10.15 -4.00
N LEU A 63 14.35 -9.67 -5.03
CA LEU A 63 14.97 -9.08 -6.22
C LEU A 63 15.85 -7.87 -5.89
N LEU A 64 15.36 -6.96 -5.05
CA LEU A 64 16.13 -5.78 -4.61
C LEU A 64 17.38 -6.19 -3.83
N LEU A 65 17.29 -7.21 -2.98
CA LEU A 65 18.43 -7.72 -2.23
C LEU A 65 19.48 -8.37 -3.17
N MET A 66 19.04 -9.14 -4.15
CA MET A 66 19.92 -9.72 -5.18
C MET A 66 20.58 -8.62 -6.00
N MET A 67 19.83 -7.61 -6.44
CA MET A 67 20.36 -6.44 -7.15
C MET A 67 21.43 -5.71 -6.31
N TRP A 68 21.15 -5.48 -5.03
CA TRP A 68 22.11 -4.87 -4.12
C TRP A 68 23.42 -5.67 -3.99
N ALA A 69 23.30 -6.99 -3.87
CA ALA A 69 24.47 -7.88 -3.79
C ALA A 69 25.29 -7.85 -5.08
N VAL A 70 24.65 -7.90 -6.25
CA VAL A 70 25.34 -7.85 -7.55
C VAL A 70 26.07 -6.52 -7.74
N VAL A 71 25.39 -5.39 -7.52
CA VAL A 71 26.00 -4.05 -7.62
C VAL A 71 27.14 -3.89 -6.61
N GLY A 72 26.97 -4.41 -5.37
CA GLY A 72 28.00 -4.41 -4.35
C GLY A 72 29.27 -5.17 -4.76
N ILE A 73 29.12 -6.36 -5.35
CA ILE A 73 30.25 -7.15 -5.87
C ILE A 73 30.97 -6.39 -6.99
N ILE A 74 30.22 -5.76 -7.90
CA ILE A 74 30.79 -4.99 -8.99
C ILE A 74 31.60 -3.80 -8.43
N VAL A 75 31.03 -3.03 -7.50
CA VAL A 75 31.70 -1.85 -6.90
C VAL A 75 32.93 -2.23 -6.09
N TRP A 76 32.88 -3.30 -5.29
CA TRP A 76 33.97 -3.63 -4.36
C TRP A 76 35.02 -4.54 -4.95
N LYS A 77 34.71 -5.38 -5.94
CA LYS A 77 35.66 -6.32 -6.53
C LYS A 77 36.01 -6.01 -7.98
N VAL A 78 35.00 -5.88 -8.82
CA VAL A 78 35.20 -5.79 -10.27
C VAL A 78 35.87 -4.46 -10.66
N LEU A 79 35.32 -3.33 -10.22
CA LEU A 79 35.86 -2.02 -10.53
C LEU A 79 37.31 -1.84 -10.08
N PRO A 80 37.75 -2.18 -8.84
CA PRO A 80 39.13 -2.07 -8.43
C PRO A 80 40.11 -2.99 -9.19
N ILE A 81 39.65 -4.17 -9.62
CA ILE A 81 40.50 -5.06 -10.46
C ILE A 81 40.77 -4.40 -11.80
N PHE A 82 39.75 -3.85 -12.46
CA PHE A 82 39.95 -3.15 -13.72
C PHE A 82 40.78 -1.91 -13.61
N GLU A 83 40.67 -1.14 -12.52
CA GLU A 83 41.53 0.01 -12.24
C GLU A 83 43.03 -0.41 -12.15
N LYS A 84 43.32 -1.47 -11.42
CA LYS A 84 44.69 -2.00 -11.32
C LYS A 84 45.22 -2.49 -12.67
N VAL A 85 44.41 -3.22 -13.44
CA VAL A 85 44.80 -3.69 -14.78
C VAL A 85 45.18 -2.50 -15.71
N LEU A 86 44.31 -1.49 -15.73
CA LEU A 86 44.57 -0.27 -16.53
C LEU A 86 45.81 0.46 -16.13
N LEU A 87 46.10 0.57 -14.82
CA LEU A 87 47.32 1.18 -14.30
C LEU A 87 48.57 0.38 -14.66
N HIS A 88 48.54 -0.95 -14.63
CA HIS A 88 49.65 -1.83 -14.97
C HIS A 88 49.97 -1.87 -16.48
N MET A 89 49.00 -1.61 -17.33
CA MET A 89 49.19 -1.55 -18.79
C MET A 89 49.97 -0.32 -19.25
N GLY A 90 50.43 0.53 -18.32
CA GLY A 90 51.30 1.68 -18.63
C GLY A 90 50.65 2.73 -19.53
N ALA A 91 49.33 2.66 -19.66
CA ALA A 91 48.58 3.59 -20.45
C ALA A 91 48.69 4.98 -19.79
N ALA A 92 49.42 5.90 -20.44
CA ALA A 92 49.16 7.32 -20.27
C ALA A 92 47.71 7.55 -20.71
N LEU A 93 46.76 7.27 -19.77
CA LEU A 93 45.35 7.42 -20.03
C LEU A 93 45.11 8.85 -20.50
N GLN A 94 44.74 9.01 -21.77
CA GLN A 94 44.32 10.32 -22.28
C GLN A 94 43.17 10.80 -21.39
N GLY A 95 43.09 12.08 -21.09
CA GLY A 95 42.20 12.67 -20.08
C GLY A 95 40.73 12.25 -20.21
N THR A 96 40.28 11.85 -21.41
CA THR A 96 38.93 11.33 -21.69
C THR A 96 38.67 9.94 -21.06
N ALA A 97 39.66 9.03 -21.12
CA ALA A 97 39.49 7.68 -20.56
C ALA A 97 39.47 7.70 -19.02
N VAL A 98 40.26 8.57 -18.38
CA VAL A 98 40.28 8.77 -16.93
C VAL A 98 38.96 9.38 -16.44
N SER A 99 38.46 10.39 -17.15
CA SER A 99 37.19 11.03 -16.77
C SER A 99 36.01 10.07 -16.89
N MET A 100 35.99 9.20 -17.90
CA MET A 100 34.95 8.23 -18.11
C MET A 100 34.97 7.13 -17.04
N MET A 101 36.11 6.66 -16.65
CA MET A 101 36.29 5.71 -15.56
C MET A 101 35.86 6.30 -14.21
N ARG A 102 36.25 7.55 -13.90
CA ARG A 102 35.76 8.26 -12.70
C ARG A 102 34.26 8.45 -12.70
N PHE A 103 33.66 8.76 -13.84
CA PHE A 103 32.23 8.86 -13.98
C PHE A 103 31.53 7.51 -13.66
N GLY A 104 32.05 6.40 -14.21
CA GLY A 104 31.54 5.06 -13.92
C GLY A 104 31.64 4.67 -12.44
N GLN A 105 32.77 4.98 -11.80
CA GLN A 105 32.98 4.75 -10.36
C GLN A 105 32.02 5.59 -9.51
N LEU A 106 31.86 6.87 -9.80
CA LEU A 106 30.93 7.75 -9.10
C LEU A 106 29.48 7.27 -9.29
N PHE A 107 29.11 6.90 -10.50
CA PHE A 107 27.77 6.38 -10.80
C PHE A 107 27.49 5.06 -10.07
N ALA A 108 28.44 4.13 -10.09
CA ALA A 108 28.31 2.84 -9.42
C ALA A 108 28.22 3.00 -7.88
N THR A 109 29.07 3.83 -7.29
CA THR A 109 29.02 4.10 -5.84
C THR A 109 27.76 4.85 -5.44
N ALA A 110 27.32 5.83 -6.22
CA ALA A 110 26.08 6.55 -5.98
C ALA A 110 24.88 5.61 -6.08
N SER A 111 24.82 4.74 -7.10
CA SER A 111 23.76 3.72 -7.25
C SER A 111 23.73 2.76 -6.08
N PHE A 112 24.88 2.30 -5.58
CA PHE A 112 24.98 1.43 -4.42
C PHE A 112 24.49 2.12 -3.15
N ILE A 113 24.86 3.39 -2.93
CA ILE A 113 24.41 4.19 -1.77
C ILE A 113 22.89 4.39 -1.83
N ILE A 114 22.36 4.78 -2.99
CA ILE A 114 20.91 4.98 -3.18
C ILE A 114 20.16 3.69 -2.88
N LEU A 115 20.64 2.57 -3.41
CA LEU A 115 20.02 1.26 -3.19
C LEU A 115 20.07 0.84 -1.72
N THR A 116 21.18 1.11 -1.03
CA THR A 116 21.32 0.85 0.40
C THR A 116 20.37 1.72 1.22
N LEU A 117 20.24 3.01 0.89
CA LEU A 117 19.30 3.92 1.55
C LEU A 117 17.84 3.47 1.30
N PHE A 118 17.53 2.99 0.10
CA PHE A 118 16.21 2.48 -0.22
C PHE A 118 15.88 1.20 0.58
N LEU A 119 16.82 0.27 0.70
CA LEU A 119 16.65 -0.95 1.52
C LEU A 119 16.51 -0.61 3.01
N LEU A 120 17.38 0.27 3.54
CA LEU A 120 17.27 0.72 4.93
C LEU A 120 15.97 1.47 5.20
N GLY A 121 15.55 2.34 4.28
CA GLY A 121 14.26 3.03 4.33
C GLY A 121 13.10 2.06 4.36
N GLY A 122 13.11 1.02 3.51
CA GLY A 122 12.11 -0.03 3.49
C GLY A 122 12.05 -0.82 4.80
N ILE A 123 13.21 -1.17 5.37
CA ILE A 123 13.29 -1.85 6.67
C ILE A 123 12.77 -0.94 7.79
N LEU A 124 13.17 0.34 7.80
CA LEU A 124 12.72 1.31 8.79
C LEU A 124 11.19 1.51 8.72
N LEU A 125 10.66 1.62 7.52
CA LEU A 125 9.22 1.67 7.29
C LEU A 125 8.54 0.39 7.81
N ALA A 126 9.03 -0.79 7.48
CA ALA A 126 8.47 -2.05 7.96
C ALA A 126 8.45 -2.15 9.49
N VAL A 127 9.51 -1.66 10.16
CA VAL A 127 9.61 -1.65 11.63
C VAL A 127 8.67 -0.61 12.24
N THR A 128 8.56 0.59 11.65
CA THR A 128 7.63 1.64 12.12
C THR A 128 6.18 1.25 11.88
N PHE A 129 5.88 0.57 10.76
CA PHE A 129 4.55 -0.02 10.52
C PHE A 129 4.14 -1.03 11.57
N ARG A 130 5.09 -1.77 12.12
CA ARG A 130 4.85 -2.75 13.17
C ARG A 130 4.57 -2.11 14.53
N LYS A 131 5.09 -0.91 14.81
CA LYS A 131 4.99 -0.22 16.11
C LYS A 131 3.92 0.86 16.21
N SER A 132 3.64 1.55 15.13
CA SER A 132 2.71 2.69 15.14
C SER A 132 1.98 2.67 13.81
N GLY A 133 0.65 2.51 13.81
CA GLY A 133 -0.16 2.38 12.59
C GLY A 133 0.17 3.42 11.51
N GLY A 134 1.14 3.09 10.68
CA GLY A 134 1.75 3.94 9.65
C GLY A 134 0.82 4.36 8.53
N LYS A 135 -0.33 4.94 8.88
CA LYS A 135 -1.42 5.31 7.97
C LYS A 135 -1.06 6.50 7.06
N SER A 136 -0.14 7.37 7.49
CA SER A 136 0.09 8.66 6.81
C SER A 136 1.10 8.60 5.65
N PHE A 137 2.01 7.63 5.62
CA PHE A 137 3.07 7.62 4.60
C PHE A 137 2.66 6.94 3.28
N LEU A 138 1.82 5.88 3.35
CA LEU A 138 1.31 5.20 2.14
C LEU A 138 0.41 6.11 1.30
N SER A 139 -0.29 7.05 1.92
CA SER A 139 -1.19 7.97 1.20
C SER A 139 -0.45 8.94 0.28
N HIS A 140 0.86 9.15 0.47
CA HIS A 140 1.67 10.10 -0.30
C HIS A 140 2.40 9.47 -1.49
N LEU A 141 2.53 8.14 -1.54
CA LEU A 141 3.16 7.49 -2.68
C LEU A 141 2.15 7.31 -3.81
N PHE A 142 2.36 7.97 -4.94
CA PHE A 142 1.41 8.03 -6.07
C PHE A 142 0.91 6.67 -6.56
N MET A 143 1.75 5.62 -6.56
CA MET A 143 1.38 4.25 -6.97
C MET A 143 0.52 3.50 -5.94
N THR A 144 0.61 3.86 -4.66
CA THR A 144 -0.15 3.22 -3.58
C THR A 144 -1.45 3.93 -3.24
N LYS A 145 -1.69 5.12 -3.81
CA LYS A 145 -2.88 5.94 -3.52
C LYS A 145 -4.18 5.22 -3.89
N GLN A 146 -4.22 4.57 -5.06
CA GLN A 146 -5.39 3.81 -5.50
C GLN A 146 -5.62 2.57 -4.62
N LEU A 147 -4.56 1.84 -4.31
CA LEU A 147 -4.62 0.70 -3.39
C LEU A 147 -5.13 1.12 -2.01
N TYR A 148 -4.56 2.20 -1.45
CA TYR A 148 -4.98 2.75 -0.16
C TYR A 148 -6.46 3.18 -0.19
N HIS A 149 -6.88 3.90 -1.23
CA HIS A 149 -8.27 4.31 -1.42
C HIS A 149 -9.20 3.09 -1.47
N ASN A 150 -8.89 2.07 -2.27
CA ASN A 150 -9.70 0.86 -2.37
C ASN A 150 -9.78 0.11 -1.03
N MET A 151 -8.68 0.04 -0.26
CA MET A 151 -8.66 -0.55 1.08
C MET A 151 -9.57 0.22 2.06
N VAL A 152 -9.52 1.55 2.04
CA VAL A 152 -10.39 2.39 2.88
C VAL A 152 -11.85 2.20 2.49
N MET A 153 -12.16 2.20 1.21
CA MET A 153 -13.52 2.01 0.69
C MET A 153 -14.05 0.60 0.96
N ALA A 154 -13.22 -0.45 0.80
CA ALA A 154 -13.59 -1.82 1.15
C ALA A 154 -13.98 -1.92 2.62
N LYS A 155 -13.11 -1.42 3.52
CA LYS A 155 -13.36 -1.43 4.97
C LYS A 155 -14.61 -0.64 5.34
N MET A 156 -14.78 0.55 4.78
CA MET A 156 -15.93 1.42 5.02
C MET A 156 -17.23 0.75 4.55
N THR A 157 -17.24 0.22 3.33
CA THR A 157 -18.44 -0.40 2.74
C THR A 157 -18.83 -1.65 3.48
N TYR A 158 -17.84 -2.46 3.90
CA TYR A 158 -18.09 -3.64 4.70
C TYR A 158 -18.71 -3.28 6.06
N ALA A 159 -18.14 -2.31 6.77
CA ALA A 159 -18.69 -1.84 8.03
C ALA A 159 -20.12 -1.29 7.86
N LEU A 160 -20.37 -0.52 6.80
CA LEU A 160 -21.70 0.02 6.51
C LEU A 160 -22.71 -1.08 6.17
N SER A 161 -22.32 -2.10 5.37
CA SER A 161 -23.19 -3.23 5.07
C SER A 161 -23.60 -3.98 6.34
N LEU A 162 -22.68 -4.10 7.28
CA LEU A 162 -22.90 -4.76 8.54
C LEU A 162 -23.91 -4.01 9.43
N PHE A 163 -23.79 -2.68 9.52
CA PHE A 163 -24.77 -1.85 10.25
C PHE A 163 -26.17 -1.97 9.64
N ILE A 164 -26.27 -1.93 8.32
CA ILE A 164 -27.58 -2.05 7.62
C ILE A 164 -28.19 -3.42 7.86
N THR A 165 -27.41 -4.50 7.72
CA THR A 165 -27.89 -5.88 7.96
C THR A 165 -28.30 -6.08 9.43
N SER A 166 -27.67 -5.36 10.35
CA SER A 166 -28.05 -5.38 11.78
C SER A 166 -29.24 -4.47 12.12
N GLY A 167 -29.85 -3.81 11.12
CA GLY A 167 -31.06 -3.01 11.29
C GLY A 167 -30.84 -1.57 11.79
N TYR A 168 -29.58 -1.06 11.71
CA TYR A 168 -29.29 0.32 12.08
C TYR A 168 -29.85 1.31 11.07
N GLU A 169 -30.31 2.46 11.57
CA GLU A 169 -30.61 3.58 10.71
C GLU A 169 -29.32 4.13 10.06
N MET A 170 -29.42 4.52 8.79
CA MET A 170 -28.26 4.93 8.00
C MET A 170 -27.50 6.10 8.62
N GLU A 171 -28.20 7.05 9.22
CA GLU A 171 -27.62 8.22 9.88
C GLU A 171 -26.74 7.81 11.07
N GLU A 172 -27.23 6.88 11.88
CA GLU A 172 -26.54 6.34 13.05
C GLU A 172 -25.30 5.52 12.59
N ALA A 173 -25.49 4.67 11.57
CA ALA A 173 -24.41 3.91 10.96
C ALA A 173 -23.26 4.80 10.45
N LEU A 174 -23.57 5.93 9.81
CA LEU A 174 -22.57 6.90 9.37
C LEU A 174 -21.82 7.53 10.55
N GLY A 175 -22.48 7.76 11.68
CA GLY A 175 -21.85 8.25 12.89
C GLY A 175 -20.76 7.32 13.42
N TYR A 176 -21.02 6.02 13.46
CA TYR A 176 -20.04 5.01 13.88
C TYR A 176 -18.93 4.78 12.86
N LEU A 177 -19.25 4.89 11.56
CA LEU A 177 -18.28 4.75 10.49
C LEU A 177 -17.13 5.75 10.55
N ARG A 178 -17.38 6.97 11.03
CA ARG A 178 -16.36 8.00 11.18
C ARG A 178 -15.16 7.50 11.99
N ASP A 179 -15.41 6.79 13.08
CA ASP A 179 -14.37 6.29 13.98
C ASP A 179 -13.63 5.06 13.42
N VAL A 180 -14.26 4.36 12.49
CA VAL A 180 -13.72 3.18 11.81
C VAL A 180 -12.81 3.55 10.64
N VAL A 181 -13.15 4.63 9.92
CA VAL A 181 -12.44 5.09 8.75
C VAL A 181 -11.26 5.97 9.16
N GLY A 182 -10.04 5.52 8.89
CA GLY A 182 -8.81 6.24 9.24
C GLY A 182 -8.38 7.30 8.23
N ASP A 183 -9.17 7.59 7.18
CA ASP A 183 -8.87 8.57 6.14
C ASP A 183 -9.66 9.87 6.36
N GLU A 184 -8.96 10.98 6.59
CA GLU A 184 -9.60 12.28 6.89
C GLU A 184 -10.47 12.81 5.75
N ALA A 185 -10.11 12.52 4.49
CA ALA A 185 -10.90 12.99 3.35
C ALA A 185 -12.23 12.23 3.26
N VAL A 186 -12.21 10.95 3.55
CA VAL A 186 -13.42 10.12 3.60
C VAL A 186 -14.25 10.46 4.85
N GLN A 187 -13.63 10.68 6.01
CA GLN A 187 -14.31 11.14 7.23
C GLN A 187 -15.11 12.42 7.00
N LYS A 188 -14.51 13.41 6.34
CA LYS A 188 -15.20 14.68 6.02
C LYS A 188 -16.43 14.45 5.14
N LYS A 189 -16.37 13.52 4.18
CA LYS A 189 -17.52 13.17 3.34
C LYS A 189 -18.61 12.44 4.12
N ILE A 190 -18.22 11.57 5.05
CA ILE A 190 -19.14 10.88 5.96
C ILE A 190 -19.87 11.91 6.86
N ASP A 191 -19.11 12.82 7.47
CA ASP A 191 -19.66 13.87 8.32
C ASP A 191 -20.64 14.78 7.55
N ALA A 192 -20.28 15.18 6.32
CA ALA A 192 -21.13 15.97 5.45
C ALA A 192 -22.39 15.22 5.06
N CYS A 193 -22.26 13.93 4.69
CA CYS A 193 -23.40 13.08 4.36
C CYS A 193 -24.36 12.91 5.56
N ARG A 194 -23.82 12.72 6.76
CA ARG A 194 -24.59 12.65 7.99
C ARG A 194 -25.34 13.95 8.29
N SER A 195 -24.67 15.10 8.15
CA SER A 195 -25.29 16.41 8.34
C SER A 195 -26.45 16.64 7.35
N ASP A 196 -26.25 16.30 6.09
CA ASP A 196 -27.29 16.38 5.05
C ASP A 196 -28.51 15.50 5.39
N MET A 197 -28.30 14.32 5.96
CA MET A 197 -29.38 13.42 6.38
C MET A 197 -30.13 13.97 7.59
N LEU A 198 -29.45 14.61 8.55
CA LEU A 198 -30.08 15.31 9.67
C LEU A 198 -30.96 16.49 9.20
N GLU A 199 -30.63 17.08 8.05
CA GLU A 199 -31.46 18.11 7.38
C GLU A 199 -32.63 17.52 6.59
N GLY A 200 -32.79 16.20 6.57
CA GLY A 200 -33.91 15.50 5.90
C GLY A 200 -33.62 15.03 4.47
N LYS A 201 -32.38 15.12 3.98
CA LYS A 201 -32.01 14.53 2.68
C LYS A 201 -31.94 13.00 2.77
N SER A 202 -32.30 12.33 1.67
CA SER A 202 -32.13 10.89 1.60
C SER A 202 -30.65 10.50 1.46
N PHE A 203 -30.25 9.32 1.94
CA PHE A 203 -28.89 8.80 1.77
C PHE A 203 -28.46 8.79 0.30
N SER A 204 -29.36 8.45 -0.63
CA SER A 204 -29.09 8.48 -2.06
C SER A 204 -28.76 9.87 -2.61
N GLN A 205 -29.32 10.94 -2.04
CA GLN A 205 -29.00 12.31 -2.38
C GLN A 205 -27.63 12.72 -1.83
N CYS A 206 -27.39 12.45 -0.54
CA CYS A 206 -26.13 12.73 0.14
C CYS A 206 -24.97 12.02 -0.57
N LEU A 207 -25.18 10.78 -0.98
CA LEU A 207 -24.18 9.97 -1.67
C LEU A 207 -23.74 10.60 -3.00
N ARG A 208 -24.66 11.23 -3.73
CA ARG A 208 -24.37 11.95 -4.96
C ARG A 208 -23.70 13.30 -4.72
N GLU A 209 -24.21 14.09 -3.77
CA GLU A 209 -23.72 15.44 -3.48
C GLU A 209 -22.31 15.42 -2.89
N GLN A 210 -22.04 14.52 -1.97
CA GLN A 210 -20.75 14.39 -1.31
C GLN A 210 -19.76 13.49 -2.06
N ALA A 211 -20.19 12.82 -3.13
CA ALA A 211 -19.40 11.87 -3.90
C ALA A 211 -18.65 10.88 -2.98
N LEU A 212 -19.36 10.32 -1.99
CA LEU A 212 -18.81 9.35 -1.05
C LEU A 212 -18.39 8.07 -1.78
N TYR A 213 -19.23 7.59 -2.68
CA TYR A 213 -18.93 6.55 -3.65
C TYR A 213 -18.90 7.13 -5.05
N GLN A 214 -18.15 6.50 -5.96
CA GLN A 214 -18.01 7.00 -7.33
C GLN A 214 -18.37 5.95 -8.39
N GLY A 215 -18.73 6.41 -9.56
CA GLY A 215 -18.97 5.57 -10.73
C GLY A 215 -20.06 4.53 -10.53
N VAL A 216 -19.76 3.30 -10.92
CA VAL A 216 -20.71 2.18 -10.90
C VAL A 216 -21.15 1.82 -9.48
N TYR A 217 -20.28 1.96 -8.49
CA TYR A 217 -20.58 1.65 -7.08
C TYR A 217 -21.66 2.58 -6.51
N ALA A 218 -21.56 3.89 -6.78
CA ALA A 218 -22.57 4.85 -6.40
C ALA A 218 -23.94 4.51 -7.03
N SER A 219 -23.96 4.17 -8.32
CA SER A 219 -25.17 3.81 -9.04
C SER A 219 -25.81 2.52 -8.49
N MET A 220 -25.00 1.52 -8.18
CA MET A 220 -25.47 0.27 -7.58
C MET A 220 -26.13 0.52 -6.22
N ILE A 221 -25.47 1.29 -5.34
CA ILE A 221 -25.97 1.58 -4.00
C ILE A 221 -27.28 2.37 -4.10
N ILE A 222 -27.32 3.43 -4.90
CA ILE A 222 -28.52 4.25 -5.10
C ILE A 222 -29.70 3.38 -5.57
N THR A 223 -29.45 2.50 -6.55
CA THR A 223 -30.49 1.60 -7.08
C THR A 223 -30.95 0.59 -6.01
N GLY A 224 -30.02 0.04 -5.22
CA GLY A 224 -30.32 -0.86 -4.13
C GLY A 224 -31.22 -0.22 -3.06
N PHE A 225 -30.89 1.00 -2.66
CA PHE A 225 -31.71 1.77 -1.70
C PHE A 225 -33.10 2.09 -2.25
N HIS A 226 -33.22 2.45 -3.52
CA HIS A 226 -34.52 2.70 -4.15
C HIS A 226 -35.39 1.43 -4.31
N SER A 227 -34.75 0.27 -4.44
CA SER A 227 -35.47 -1.02 -4.60
C SER A 227 -35.72 -1.75 -3.29
N GLY A 228 -35.29 -1.19 -2.14
CA GLY A 228 -35.41 -1.83 -0.82
C GLY A 228 -34.47 -3.01 -0.60
N LYS A 229 -33.40 -3.13 -1.40
CA LYS A 229 -32.39 -4.19 -1.33
C LYS A 229 -31.01 -3.61 -0.92
N SER A 230 -31.03 -2.70 0.04
CA SER A 230 -29.83 -1.98 0.49
C SER A 230 -28.77 -2.91 1.08
N ASP A 231 -29.16 -3.89 1.88
CA ASP A 231 -28.30 -4.88 2.50
C ASP A 231 -27.58 -5.76 1.47
N GLU A 232 -28.33 -6.35 0.53
CA GLU A 232 -27.79 -7.20 -0.53
C GLU A 232 -26.79 -6.42 -1.43
N VAL A 233 -27.14 -5.18 -1.78
CA VAL A 233 -26.27 -4.34 -2.62
C VAL A 233 -25.04 -3.87 -1.88
N MET A 234 -25.15 -3.50 -0.61
CA MET A 234 -23.98 -3.07 0.18
C MET A 234 -22.98 -4.22 0.38
N GLN A 235 -23.46 -5.44 0.66
CA GLN A 235 -22.59 -6.62 0.67
C GLN A 235 -21.91 -6.85 -0.67
N LYS A 236 -22.64 -6.73 -1.77
CA LYS A 236 -22.08 -6.90 -3.11
C LYS A 236 -21.01 -5.86 -3.42
N VAL A 237 -21.24 -4.59 -3.11
CA VAL A 237 -20.29 -3.51 -3.32
C VAL A 237 -19.04 -3.70 -2.44
N SER A 238 -19.20 -4.17 -1.20
CA SER A 238 -18.07 -4.53 -0.35
C SER A 238 -17.17 -5.58 -1.00
N THR A 239 -17.75 -6.68 -1.49
CA THR A 239 -17.01 -7.74 -2.19
C THR A 239 -16.31 -7.22 -3.46
N LEU A 240 -16.94 -6.29 -4.17
CA LEU A 240 -16.32 -5.68 -5.35
C LEU A 240 -15.10 -4.81 -4.99
N TYR A 241 -15.18 -4.02 -3.91
CA TYR A 241 -14.03 -3.26 -3.43
C TYR A 241 -12.89 -4.16 -2.93
N GLU A 242 -13.19 -5.29 -2.29
CA GLU A 242 -12.18 -6.29 -1.94
C GLU A 242 -11.44 -6.81 -3.18
N LYS A 243 -12.20 -7.14 -4.23
CA LYS A 243 -11.62 -7.55 -5.52
C LYS A 243 -10.79 -6.45 -6.17
N ASP A 244 -11.19 -5.19 -6.04
CA ASP A 244 -10.40 -4.04 -6.52
C ASP A 244 -9.09 -3.89 -5.74
N VAL A 245 -9.07 -4.21 -4.44
CA VAL A 245 -7.84 -4.27 -3.64
C VAL A 245 -6.92 -5.33 -4.19
N ASP A 246 -7.38 -6.57 -4.41
CA ASP A 246 -6.59 -7.66 -4.96
C ASP A 246 -6.04 -7.33 -6.36
N THR A 247 -6.88 -6.71 -7.20
CA THR A 247 -6.46 -6.25 -8.53
C THR A 247 -5.40 -5.16 -8.44
N SER A 248 -5.55 -4.23 -7.50
CA SER A 248 -4.58 -3.15 -7.27
C SER A 248 -3.23 -3.69 -6.79
N ILE A 249 -3.24 -4.70 -5.91
CA ILE A 249 -2.03 -5.41 -5.45
C ILE A 249 -1.35 -6.08 -6.64
N SER A 250 -2.09 -6.85 -7.42
CA SER A 250 -1.57 -7.57 -8.59
C SER A 250 -0.99 -6.61 -9.63
N THR A 251 -1.66 -5.50 -9.91
CA THR A 251 -1.19 -4.47 -10.84
C THR A 251 0.11 -3.82 -10.35
N PHE A 252 0.19 -3.53 -9.05
CA PHE A 252 1.40 -3.00 -8.43
C PHE A 252 2.59 -3.95 -8.61
N LEU A 253 2.40 -5.24 -8.34
CA LEU A 253 3.44 -6.26 -8.51
C LEU A 253 3.90 -6.40 -9.95
N ASN A 254 2.95 -6.54 -10.87
CA ASN A 254 3.23 -6.69 -12.29
C ASN A 254 3.96 -5.48 -12.89
N THR A 255 3.85 -4.31 -12.25
CA THR A 255 4.53 -3.09 -12.69
C THR A 255 5.92 -2.94 -12.07
N ILE A 256 6.09 -3.32 -10.79
CA ILE A 256 7.34 -3.11 -10.07
C ILE A 256 8.46 -4.04 -10.58
N GLU A 257 8.13 -5.25 -10.99
CA GLU A 257 9.10 -6.24 -11.49
C GLU A 257 9.85 -5.75 -12.74
N PRO A 258 9.18 -5.36 -13.85
CA PRO A 258 9.87 -4.81 -15.01
C PRO A 258 10.69 -3.55 -14.69
N VAL A 259 10.19 -2.70 -13.79
CA VAL A 259 10.92 -1.48 -13.39
C VAL A 259 12.23 -1.83 -12.70
N ILE A 260 12.24 -2.79 -11.77
CA ILE A 260 13.46 -3.26 -11.10
C ILE A 260 14.45 -3.82 -12.11
N VAL A 261 14.00 -4.64 -13.06
CA VAL A 261 14.85 -5.25 -14.09
C VAL A 261 15.46 -4.18 -15.01
N ILE A 262 14.67 -3.21 -15.44
CA ILE A 262 15.15 -2.09 -16.28
C ILE A 262 16.22 -1.27 -15.52
N VAL A 263 15.94 -0.92 -14.27
CA VAL A 263 16.88 -0.16 -13.43
C VAL A 263 18.21 -0.92 -13.27
N LEU A 264 18.13 -2.22 -12.96
CA LEU A 264 19.31 -3.06 -12.85
C LEU A 264 20.10 -3.11 -14.16
N SER A 265 19.41 -3.33 -15.28
CA SER A 265 20.04 -3.40 -16.60
C SER A 265 20.75 -2.10 -16.97
N VAL A 266 20.15 -0.95 -16.67
CA VAL A 266 20.76 0.36 -16.90
C VAL A 266 22.00 0.54 -16.01
N ILE A 267 21.93 0.22 -14.73
CA ILE A 267 23.05 0.33 -13.80
C ILE A 267 24.23 -0.54 -14.28
N VAL A 268 23.97 -1.81 -14.54
CA VAL A 268 25.02 -2.75 -14.99
C VAL A 268 25.55 -2.32 -16.36
N GLY A 269 24.70 -1.90 -17.28
CA GLY A 269 25.10 -1.42 -18.62
C GLY A 269 26.04 -0.21 -18.55
N ILE A 270 25.73 0.79 -17.73
CA ILE A 270 26.60 1.96 -17.55
C ILE A 270 27.95 1.56 -16.94
N ILE A 271 27.94 0.66 -15.94
CA ILE A 271 29.17 0.17 -15.33
C ILE A 271 30.04 -0.57 -16.36
N LEU A 272 29.46 -1.48 -17.15
CA LEU A 272 30.17 -2.21 -18.18
C LEU A 272 30.75 -1.27 -19.24
N LEU A 273 30.00 -0.29 -19.72
CA LEU A 273 30.48 0.70 -20.67
C LEU A 273 31.65 1.53 -20.09
N SER A 274 31.58 1.91 -18.82
CA SER A 274 32.64 2.67 -18.15
C SER A 274 33.98 1.90 -18.04
N VAL A 275 33.91 0.58 -18.11
CA VAL A 275 35.09 -0.29 -18.08
C VAL A 275 35.56 -0.61 -19.52
N MET A 276 34.63 -0.94 -20.43
CA MET A 276 34.97 -1.35 -21.79
C MET A 276 35.54 -0.24 -22.65
N LEU A 277 35.04 1.00 -22.54
CA LEU A 277 35.48 2.10 -23.38
C LEU A 277 36.97 2.46 -23.17
N PRO A 278 37.48 2.56 -21.92
CA PRO A 278 38.91 2.73 -21.69
C PRO A 278 39.76 1.59 -22.26
N LEU A 279 39.30 0.33 -22.13
CA LEU A 279 40.02 -0.82 -22.70
C LEU A 279 40.14 -0.73 -24.22
N MET A 280 39.03 -0.42 -24.91
CA MET A 280 39.05 -0.24 -26.37
C MET A 280 39.95 0.90 -26.81
N SER A 281 39.98 2.00 -26.06
CA SER A 281 40.91 3.14 -26.32
C SER A 281 42.37 2.75 -26.22
N ILE A 282 42.73 1.91 -25.25
CA ILE A 282 44.09 1.38 -25.12
C ILE A 282 44.44 0.44 -26.26
N MET A 283 43.56 -0.48 -26.60
CA MET A 283 43.79 -1.41 -27.73
C MET A 283 43.96 -0.68 -29.05
N SER A 284 43.24 0.39 -29.29
CA SER A 284 43.37 1.22 -30.50
C SER A 284 44.63 2.08 -30.53
N SER A 285 45.27 2.29 -29.40
CA SER A 285 46.55 3.06 -29.31
C SER A 285 47.79 2.18 -29.45
N ILE A 286 47.66 0.87 -29.35
CA ILE A 286 48.77 -0.10 -29.43
C ILE A 286 48.82 -0.77 -30.84
N GLY A 287 47.76 -0.74 -31.62
CA GLY A 287 47.67 -1.18 -33.00
C GLY A 287 47.88 -0.02 -33.96
#